data_3ca74e2582acf80965999a9902f97c46
#
_entry.id   3ca74e2582acf80965999a9902f97c46
#
_cell.length_a   1.000
_cell.length_b   1.000
_cell.length_c   1.000
_cell.angle_alpha   90.00
_cell.angle_beta   90.00
_cell.angle_gamma   90.00
#
_symmetry.space_group_name_H-M   'P 1'
#
loop_
_entity.id
_entity.type
_entity.pdbx_description
1 polymer ?
#
loop_
_entity_poly.entity_id
_entity_poly.type
_entity_poly.pdbx_seq_one_letter_code
_entity_poly.pdbx_strand_id
1 'polypeptide(L)'
;MACFHFLKKNTVEENVKKEHQDYTSDGAIDRHGHPAVRQKTGDWVAAILILVNQGLATLAFFGVGVNLVLFLTRVMGQDNADAANNVSKWTGTVYIFSLLGAFLSDSYWGRYVTCAIFQLIFVIGLVSLSVSSYIFLLKPSGCGDKELPCGSHPSYQTVLFYVSIYLIALGNGGYQPNIATFGADQFDEGDPREQHSKIVFFSYFYLALNVGSLFSNTILNYFEDDGLWTLGFWASAGSAALALALFLCGTPRYRYFKPSGNPLPRFCQVFVAAARKWNVKVLQDDKLYQADQQFPINEGRKMLHTQGFRFLDKAAFITSKNLKQMEENKCSSWSLSTVTQVEEVKCILRLLPIWLCTILYSVVFAQMASLFVEQGDAMDTKVSSFHIPPASMSTFDILSVAVFIFVYRRVLDPLVARTMKSKGLTELQRMGIGLVLAIMAMVSAGLVEHWRLKHAIEDCNECEGSSSLSIFWQVPQYVLVGASEVFMYVGQLEFFNGQTPDGLKSFGSALCMTSISLGNYVSSLLVAIVMKISARDEMPGWIPGNLNKGHLDRFYFLLAALTTADLVIYVAMAKWYKYVKFQGNNQNEINKQDPEFGL
;
A
#
# COMPACT_ATOMS: atom_id res chain seq x y z
N MET A 1 -11.76 -59.05 -30.76
CA MET A 1 -12.54 -58.04 -30.00
C MET A 1 -11.75 -57.33 -28.88
N ALA A 2 -10.79 -57.95 -28.22
CA ALA A 2 -10.00 -57.31 -27.16
C ALA A 2 -9.05 -56.19 -27.63
N CYS A 3 -8.49 -56.28 -28.85
CA CYS A 3 -7.55 -55.29 -29.37
C CYS A 3 -8.23 -53.93 -29.73
N PHE A 4 -9.53 -53.97 -30.13
CA PHE A 4 -10.32 -52.76 -30.44
C PHE A 4 -10.74 -51.99 -29.19
N HIS A 5 -10.88 -52.68 -28.06
CA HIS A 5 -11.22 -52.05 -26.80
C HIS A 5 -10.04 -51.33 -26.14
N PHE A 6 -8.82 -51.84 -26.35
CA PHE A 6 -7.58 -51.23 -25.87
C PHE A 6 -7.19 -49.99 -26.64
N LEU A 7 -7.38 -50.00 -27.98
CA LEU A 7 -7.13 -48.82 -28.83
C LEU A 7 -8.14 -47.70 -28.57
N LYS A 8 -9.41 -48.03 -28.29
CA LYS A 8 -10.46 -47.04 -27.98
C LYS A 8 -10.26 -46.43 -26.58
N LYS A 9 -9.73 -47.19 -25.62
CA LYS A 9 -9.40 -46.72 -24.28
C LYS A 9 -8.19 -45.79 -24.30
N ASN A 10 -7.14 -46.13 -25.06
CA ASN A 10 -5.96 -45.28 -25.19
C ASN A 10 -6.26 -43.96 -25.95
N THR A 11 -7.10 -44.00 -27.00
CA THR A 11 -7.52 -42.77 -27.71
C THR A 11 -8.46 -41.89 -26.87
N VAL A 12 -9.28 -42.47 -25.99
CA VAL A 12 -10.11 -41.70 -25.06
C VAL A 12 -9.25 -41.10 -23.94
N GLU A 13 -8.29 -41.87 -23.41
CA GLU A 13 -7.35 -41.34 -22.40
C GLU A 13 -6.38 -40.30 -22.98
N GLU A 14 -5.91 -40.45 -24.24
CA GLU A 14 -5.12 -39.42 -24.93
C GLU A 14 -5.94 -38.17 -25.26
N ASN A 15 -7.21 -38.30 -25.66
CA ASN A 15 -8.07 -37.17 -25.91
C ASN A 15 -8.45 -36.46 -24.60
N VAL A 16 -8.74 -37.19 -23.52
CA VAL A 16 -8.97 -36.62 -22.19
C VAL A 16 -7.71 -35.93 -21.65
N LYS A 17 -6.51 -36.50 -21.86
CA LYS A 17 -5.25 -35.86 -21.50
C LYS A 17 -4.96 -34.63 -22.37
N LYS A 18 -5.27 -34.63 -23.68
CA LYS A 18 -5.17 -33.44 -24.54
C LYS A 18 -6.17 -32.36 -24.16
N GLU A 19 -7.42 -32.70 -23.87
CA GLU A 19 -8.40 -31.75 -23.37
C GLU A 19 -7.99 -31.15 -22.02
N HIS A 20 -7.41 -31.94 -21.10
CA HIS A 20 -6.87 -31.41 -19.84
C HIS A 20 -5.61 -30.55 -20.01
N GLN A 21 -4.85 -30.70 -21.10
CA GLN A 21 -3.68 -29.83 -21.39
C GLN A 21 -4.06 -28.49 -22.01
N ASP A 22 -5.23 -28.34 -22.61
CA ASP A 22 -5.67 -27.09 -23.25
C ASP A 22 -6.32 -26.08 -22.29
N TYR A 23 -6.82 -26.53 -21.13
CA TYR A 23 -7.44 -25.66 -20.13
C TYR A 23 -6.47 -25.36 -18.97
N THR A 24 -6.70 -24.23 -18.29
CA THR A 24 -5.99 -23.89 -17.06
C THR A 24 -6.39 -24.84 -15.92
N SER A 25 -5.44 -25.16 -15.03
CA SER A 25 -5.68 -26.08 -13.90
C SER A 25 -6.14 -25.37 -12.62
N ASP A 26 -6.06 -24.04 -12.59
CA ASP A 26 -6.38 -23.17 -11.45
C ASP A 26 -7.86 -22.76 -11.35
N GLY A 27 -8.70 -23.23 -12.28
CA GLY A 27 -10.13 -22.89 -12.31
C GLY A 27 -10.45 -21.51 -12.88
N ALA A 28 -9.49 -20.89 -13.58
CA ALA A 28 -9.73 -19.63 -14.27
C ALA A 28 -10.80 -19.78 -15.38
N ILE A 29 -11.55 -18.72 -15.61
CA ILE A 29 -12.60 -18.64 -16.62
C ILE A 29 -12.31 -17.57 -17.66
N ASP A 30 -12.88 -17.70 -18.85
CA ASP A 30 -12.88 -16.68 -19.89
C ASP A 30 -13.97 -15.60 -19.63
N ARG A 31 -14.05 -14.60 -20.50
CA ARG A 31 -15.07 -13.52 -20.43
C ARG A 31 -16.50 -14.00 -20.51
N HIS A 32 -16.74 -15.23 -21.00
CA HIS A 32 -18.08 -15.83 -21.16
C HIS A 32 -18.41 -16.79 -20.02
N GLY A 33 -17.49 -17.00 -19.06
CA GLY A 33 -17.68 -17.89 -17.93
C GLY A 33 -17.33 -19.36 -18.21
N HIS A 34 -16.73 -19.67 -19.37
CA HIS A 34 -16.22 -21.00 -19.70
C HIS A 34 -14.80 -21.19 -19.15
N PRO A 35 -14.33 -22.43 -18.94
CA PRO A 35 -12.95 -22.69 -18.54
C PRO A 35 -11.95 -22.01 -19.49
N ALA A 36 -10.95 -21.36 -18.93
CA ALA A 36 -9.97 -20.60 -19.70
C ALA A 36 -9.07 -21.52 -20.53
N VAL A 37 -8.89 -21.23 -21.83
CA VAL A 37 -8.01 -21.97 -22.74
C VAL A 37 -6.63 -21.32 -22.70
N ARG A 38 -5.58 -22.08 -22.32
CA ARG A 38 -4.20 -21.58 -22.12
C ARG A 38 -3.66 -20.81 -23.31
N GLN A 39 -3.85 -21.30 -24.53
CA GLN A 39 -3.32 -20.66 -25.74
C GLN A 39 -4.02 -19.36 -26.14
N LYS A 40 -5.26 -19.14 -25.68
CA LYS A 40 -6.09 -18.00 -26.06
C LYS A 40 -6.19 -16.93 -24.99
N THR A 41 -5.92 -17.27 -23.74
CA THR A 41 -6.12 -16.39 -22.58
C THR A 41 -4.89 -16.33 -21.68
N GLY A 42 -4.71 -15.19 -21.00
CA GLY A 42 -3.65 -14.99 -20.01
C GLY A 42 -2.25 -14.85 -20.60
N ASP A 43 -1.28 -15.37 -19.86
CA ASP A 43 0.14 -15.35 -20.15
C ASP A 43 0.71 -13.92 -20.38
N TRP A 44 1.93 -13.84 -20.88
CA TRP A 44 2.66 -12.58 -21.07
C TRP A 44 1.94 -11.57 -21.97
N VAL A 45 1.12 -12.01 -22.92
CA VAL A 45 0.34 -11.09 -23.78
C VAL A 45 -0.66 -10.26 -22.95
N ALA A 46 -1.37 -10.90 -22.02
CA ALA A 46 -2.27 -10.21 -21.10
C ALA A 46 -1.49 -9.41 -20.05
N ALA A 47 -0.41 -10.00 -19.51
CA ALA A 47 0.43 -9.39 -18.50
C ALA A 47 1.09 -8.08 -18.98
N ILE A 48 1.62 -8.02 -20.20
CA ILE A 48 2.24 -6.81 -20.76
C ILE A 48 1.22 -5.66 -20.86
N LEU A 49 -0.03 -5.91 -21.27
CA LEU A 49 -1.07 -4.89 -21.30
C LEU A 49 -1.33 -4.32 -19.90
N ILE A 50 -1.32 -5.17 -18.87
CA ILE A 50 -1.49 -4.77 -17.48
C ILE A 50 -0.26 -3.99 -16.98
N LEU A 51 0.96 -4.39 -17.35
CA LEU A 51 2.18 -3.67 -16.99
C LEU A 51 2.24 -2.26 -17.59
N VAL A 52 1.88 -2.12 -18.87
CA VAL A 52 1.82 -0.80 -19.52
C VAL A 52 0.71 0.05 -18.91
N ASN A 53 -0.46 -0.54 -18.66
CA ASN A 53 -1.55 0.12 -17.94
C ASN A 53 -1.07 0.65 -16.58
N GLN A 54 -0.36 -0.17 -15.79
CA GLN A 54 0.15 0.23 -14.48
C GLN A 54 1.15 1.39 -14.58
N GLY A 55 2.10 1.34 -15.51
CA GLY A 55 3.05 2.43 -15.72
C GLY A 55 2.37 3.76 -16.05
N LEU A 56 1.39 3.73 -16.96
CA LEU A 56 0.61 4.91 -17.36
C LEU A 56 -0.30 5.44 -16.23
N ALA A 57 -0.95 4.54 -15.48
CA ALA A 57 -1.79 4.93 -14.34
C ALA A 57 -0.95 5.53 -13.20
N THR A 58 0.24 4.99 -12.96
CA THR A 58 1.20 5.50 -11.97
C THR A 58 1.71 6.89 -12.37
N LEU A 59 2.09 7.08 -13.65
CA LEU A 59 2.47 8.37 -14.18
C LEU A 59 1.36 9.41 -13.95
N ALA A 60 0.12 9.05 -14.25
CA ALA A 60 -1.03 9.93 -14.07
C ALA A 60 -1.29 10.30 -12.59
N PHE A 61 -1.12 9.36 -11.67
CA PHE A 61 -1.34 9.58 -10.25
C PHE A 61 -0.27 10.49 -9.64
N PHE A 62 1.00 10.19 -9.88
CA PHE A 62 2.11 11.00 -9.37
C PHE A 62 2.21 12.36 -10.07
N GLY A 63 1.74 12.50 -11.33
CA GLY A 63 1.60 13.78 -12.00
C GLY A 63 0.64 14.76 -11.34
N VAL A 64 -0.17 14.30 -10.39
CA VAL A 64 -0.97 15.18 -9.52
C VAL A 64 -0.41 15.20 -8.11
N GLY A 65 -0.04 14.01 -7.58
CA GLY A 65 0.23 13.84 -6.15
C GLY A 65 1.48 14.52 -5.64
N VAL A 66 2.56 14.55 -6.43
CA VAL A 66 3.88 14.99 -5.96
C VAL A 66 3.97 16.50 -5.85
N ASN A 67 3.38 17.22 -6.82
CA ASN A 67 3.33 18.68 -6.81
C ASN A 67 2.06 19.25 -6.15
N LEU A 68 1.19 18.43 -5.61
CA LEU A 68 -0.08 18.87 -5.06
C LEU A 68 0.10 19.90 -3.94
N VAL A 69 1.14 19.76 -3.10
CA VAL A 69 1.42 20.72 -2.03
C VAL A 69 1.75 22.11 -2.61
N LEU A 70 2.58 22.17 -3.67
CA LEU A 70 2.93 23.44 -4.33
C LEU A 70 1.74 24.05 -5.08
N PHE A 71 0.86 23.21 -5.65
CA PHE A 71 -0.39 23.71 -6.22
C PHE A 71 -1.29 24.37 -5.17
N LEU A 72 -1.40 23.76 -3.99
CA LEU A 72 -2.19 24.29 -2.88
C LEU A 72 -1.62 25.59 -2.33
N THR A 73 -0.29 25.72 -2.25
CA THR A 73 0.36 26.95 -1.75
C THR A 73 0.37 28.05 -2.81
N ARG A 74 0.87 27.78 -4.02
CA ARG A 74 1.08 28.80 -5.06
C ARG A 74 -0.19 29.20 -5.81
N VAL A 75 -1.08 28.22 -6.12
CA VAL A 75 -2.31 28.46 -6.89
C VAL A 75 -3.50 28.72 -5.98
N MET A 76 -3.69 27.89 -4.94
CA MET A 76 -4.83 28.00 -4.03
C MET A 76 -4.58 28.99 -2.89
N GLY A 77 -3.34 29.48 -2.68
CA GLY A 77 -2.99 30.48 -1.67
C GLY A 77 -3.11 29.96 -0.23
N GLN A 78 -2.91 28.66 0.00
CA GLN A 78 -2.92 28.08 1.34
C GLN A 78 -1.57 28.23 2.03
N ASP A 79 -1.59 28.33 3.36
CA ASP A 79 -0.36 28.26 4.15
C ASP A 79 0.27 26.85 4.06
N ASN A 80 1.60 26.76 4.20
CA ASN A 80 2.36 25.50 4.08
C ASN A 80 1.82 24.40 5.01
N ALA A 81 1.44 24.74 6.24
CA ALA A 81 0.86 23.78 7.18
C ALA A 81 -0.49 23.24 6.70
N ASP A 82 -1.36 24.11 6.18
CA ASP A 82 -2.68 23.70 5.67
C ASP A 82 -2.54 22.89 4.38
N ALA A 83 -1.64 23.28 3.48
CA ALA A 83 -1.33 22.53 2.28
C ALA A 83 -0.80 21.13 2.61
N ALA A 84 0.20 21.02 3.48
CA ALA A 84 0.73 19.73 3.95
C ALA A 84 -0.35 18.84 4.61
N ASN A 85 -1.23 19.45 5.43
CA ASN A 85 -2.36 18.78 6.04
C ASN A 85 -3.34 18.24 4.99
N ASN A 86 -3.67 19.03 3.97
CA ASN A 86 -4.61 18.64 2.93
C ASN A 86 -4.04 17.55 2.02
N VAL A 87 -2.75 17.60 1.68
CA VAL A 87 -2.05 16.53 0.96
C VAL A 87 -2.05 15.23 1.77
N SER A 88 -1.71 15.30 3.06
CA SER A 88 -1.72 14.13 3.94
C SER A 88 -3.11 13.50 4.06
N LYS A 89 -4.17 14.32 4.23
CA LYS A 89 -5.56 13.85 4.25
C LYS A 89 -5.97 13.20 2.93
N TRP A 90 -5.61 13.82 1.81
CA TRP A 90 -5.90 13.29 0.48
C TRP A 90 -5.21 11.94 0.26
N THR A 91 -3.91 11.84 0.53
CA THR A 91 -3.14 10.59 0.41
C THR A 91 -3.70 9.51 1.35
N GLY A 92 -4.01 9.88 2.60
CA GLY A 92 -4.66 8.98 3.55
C GLY A 92 -5.99 8.44 3.02
N THR A 93 -6.79 9.29 2.36
CA THR A 93 -8.06 8.89 1.76
C THR A 93 -7.88 7.94 0.57
N VAL A 94 -6.84 8.13 -0.27
CA VAL A 94 -6.50 7.18 -1.34
C VAL A 94 -6.33 5.77 -0.78
N TYR A 95 -5.57 5.64 0.30
CA TYR A 95 -5.31 4.32 0.90
C TYR A 95 -6.51 3.74 1.67
N ILE A 96 -7.43 4.57 2.21
CA ILE A 96 -8.72 4.06 2.73
C ILE A 96 -9.58 3.49 1.61
N PHE A 97 -9.65 4.17 0.48
CA PHE A 97 -10.40 3.65 -0.68
C PHE A 97 -9.80 2.37 -1.25
N SER A 98 -8.53 2.06 -0.98
CA SER A 98 -7.94 0.76 -1.32
C SER A 98 -8.62 -0.40 -0.59
N LEU A 99 -9.04 -0.21 0.66
CA LEU A 99 -9.85 -1.20 1.38
C LEU A 99 -11.20 -1.43 0.72
N LEU A 100 -11.87 -0.33 0.33
CA LEU A 100 -13.15 -0.41 -0.36
C LEU A 100 -13.01 -1.17 -1.69
N GLY A 101 -11.97 -0.84 -2.49
CA GLY A 101 -11.68 -1.52 -3.75
C GLY A 101 -11.40 -3.01 -3.57
N ALA A 102 -10.53 -3.38 -2.63
CA ALA A 102 -10.23 -4.78 -2.32
C ALA A 102 -11.48 -5.54 -1.85
N PHE A 103 -12.27 -4.92 -0.95
CA PHE A 103 -13.49 -5.52 -0.44
C PHE A 103 -14.54 -5.77 -1.53
N LEU A 104 -14.79 -4.79 -2.39
CA LEU A 104 -15.76 -4.93 -3.51
C LEU A 104 -15.30 -5.98 -4.52
N SER A 105 -14.00 -6.02 -4.78
CA SER A 105 -13.38 -7.00 -5.68
C SER A 105 -13.55 -8.43 -5.19
N ASP A 106 -13.15 -8.69 -3.95
CA ASP A 106 -13.12 -10.05 -3.40
C ASP A 106 -14.53 -10.55 -3.05
N SER A 107 -15.46 -9.63 -2.69
CA SER A 107 -16.80 -10.00 -2.21
C SER A 107 -17.86 -10.07 -3.30
N TYR A 108 -17.82 -9.18 -4.31
CA TYR A 108 -18.98 -8.98 -5.22
C TYR A 108 -18.63 -8.91 -6.71
N TRP A 109 -17.71 -8.02 -7.12
CA TRP A 109 -17.54 -7.66 -8.53
C TRP A 109 -16.46 -8.45 -9.27
N GLY A 110 -15.52 -9.03 -8.51
CA GLY A 110 -14.29 -9.58 -9.09
C GLY A 110 -13.29 -8.50 -9.52
N ARG A 111 -12.03 -8.90 -9.70
CA ARG A 111 -10.89 -7.98 -9.87
C ARG A 111 -10.99 -7.13 -11.14
N TYR A 112 -11.39 -7.73 -12.26
CA TYR A 112 -11.49 -7.02 -13.54
C TYR A 112 -12.51 -5.87 -13.51
N VAL A 113 -13.74 -6.15 -13.08
CA VAL A 113 -14.82 -5.15 -13.06
C VAL A 113 -14.47 -4.02 -12.09
N THR A 114 -13.91 -4.36 -10.93
CA THR A 114 -13.45 -3.38 -9.96
C THR A 114 -12.37 -2.47 -10.55
N CYS A 115 -11.34 -3.03 -11.20
CA CYS A 115 -10.30 -2.25 -11.86
C CYS A 115 -10.89 -1.32 -12.94
N ALA A 116 -11.79 -1.82 -13.79
CA ALA A 116 -12.39 -1.03 -14.88
C ALA A 116 -13.22 0.15 -14.35
N ILE A 117 -14.08 -0.08 -13.35
CA ILE A 117 -14.94 0.97 -12.77
C ILE A 117 -14.10 2.03 -12.05
N PHE A 118 -13.19 1.63 -11.19
CA PHE A 118 -12.38 2.59 -10.43
C PHE A 118 -11.40 3.35 -11.32
N GLN A 119 -10.84 2.71 -12.36
CA GLN A 119 -10.00 3.40 -13.32
C GLN A 119 -10.79 4.41 -14.17
N LEU A 120 -12.05 4.12 -14.50
CA LEU A 120 -12.94 5.09 -15.13
C LEU A 120 -13.21 6.30 -14.22
N ILE A 121 -13.48 6.07 -12.94
CA ILE A 121 -13.64 7.15 -11.94
C ILE A 121 -12.36 7.99 -11.84
N PHE A 122 -11.19 7.35 -11.87
CA PHE A 122 -9.89 8.01 -11.88
C PHE A 122 -9.72 8.96 -13.07
N VAL A 123 -10.05 8.49 -14.28
CA VAL A 123 -10.02 9.32 -15.50
C VAL A 123 -10.96 10.51 -15.40
N ILE A 124 -12.20 10.30 -14.93
CA ILE A 124 -13.18 11.38 -14.73
C ILE A 124 -12.66 12.41 -13.74
N GLY A 125 -12.04 11.97 -12.63
CA GLY A 125 -11.44 12.85 -11.63
C GLY A 125 -10.32 13.71 -12.23
N LEU A 126 -9.40 13.12 -13.02
CA LEU A 126 -8.30 13.83 -13.67
C LEU A 126 -8.79 14.81 -14.73
N VAL A 127 -9.76 14.47 -15.54
CA VAL A 127 -10.36 15.39 -16.51
C VAL A 127 -11.05 16.55 -15.78
N SER A 128 -11.79 16.27 -14.70
CA SER A 128 -12.43 17.31 -13.89
C SER A 128 -11.39 18.25 -13.27
N LEU A 129 -10.25 17.72 -12.77
CA LEU A 129 -9.14 18.52 -12.25
C LEU A 129 -8.51 19.39 -13.34
N SER A 130 -8.28 18.83 -14.53
CA SER A 130 -7.70 19.56 -15.66
C SER A 130 -8.58 20.71 -16.11
N VAL A 131 -9.90 20.50 -16.15
CA VAL A 131 -10.88 21.56 -16.48
C VAL A 131 -10.90 22.63 -15.38
N SER A 132 -10.89 22.23 -14.09
CA SER A 132 -10.89 23.18 -12.97
C SER A 132 -9.62 24.00 -12.94
N SER A 133 -8.44 23.41 -13.17
CA SER A 133 -7.17 24.14 -13.22
C SER A 133 -7.15 25.18 -14.34
N TYR A 134 -7.70 24.85 -15.51
CA TYR A 134 -7.88 25.81 -16.60
C TYR A 134 -8.72 27.02 -16.17
N ILE A 135 -9.80 26.81 -15.44
CA ILE A 135 -10.66 27.88 -14.91
C ILE A 135 -9.93 28.73 -13.87
N PHE A 136 -9.10 28.13 -13.01
CA PHE A 136 -8.30 28.85 -12.01
C PHE A 136 -7.26 29.78 -12.64
N LEU A 137 -6.59 29.32 -13.70
CA LEU A 137 -5.50 30.02 -14.36
C LEU A 137 -5.95 30.94 -15.50
N LEU A 138 -7.24 31.00 -15.82
CA LEU A 138 -7.84 31.89 -16.82
C LEU A 138 -7.85 33.36 -16.40
N LYS A 139 -7.26 33.73 -15.26
CA LYS A 139 -7.14 35.14 -14.87
C LYS A 139 -6.13 35.90 -15.79
N PRO A 140 -6.38 37.21 -16.07
CA PRO A 140 -5.66 37.94 -17.10
C PRO A 140 -4.16 38.14 -16.88
N SER A 141 -3.60 37.76 -15.75
CA SER A 141 -2.22 38.06 -15.35
C SER A 141 -1.28 36.86 -15.27
N GLY A 142 -1.71 35.62 -15.66
CA GLY A 142 -0.88 34.43 -15.52
C GLY A 142 -0.33 34.30 -14.09
N CYS A 143 -0.83 33.40 -13.28
CA CYS A 143 -0.34 33.20 -11.91
C CYS A 143 -0.13 31.71 -11.63
N GLY A 144 0.53 31.35 -10.52
CA GLY A 144 0.73 29.98 -10.09
C GLY A 144 2.17 29.48 -10.28
N ASP A 145 3.07 30.35 -10.68
CA ASP A 145 4.51 30.13 -10.61
C ASP A 145 5.09 30.62 -9.27
N LYS A 146 6.40 30.45 -9.07
CA LYS A 146 7.10 30.86 -7.86
C LYS A 146 7.12 32.40 -7.66
N GLU A 147 7.08 33.16 -8.75
CA GLU A 147 7.21 34.64 -8.73
C GLU A 147 5.85 35.33 -8.62
N LEU A 148 4.77 34.67 -9.10
CA LEU A 148 3.43 35.24 -9.17
C LEU A 148 2.37 34.27 -8.59
N PRO A 149 2.25 34.14 -7.25
CA PRO A 149 1.21 33.35 -6.65
C PRO A 149 -0.18 33.90 -6.93
N CYS A 150 -1.18 33.03 -7.07
CA CYS A 150 -2.54 33.44 -7.34
C CYS A 150 -3.22 34.04 -6.08
N GLY A 151 -4.12 34.98 -6.27
CA GLY A 151 -4.95 35.52 -5.19
C GLY A 151 -6.09 34.54 -4.81
N SER A 152 -6.90 34.93 -3.80
CA SER A 152 -8.03 34.12 -3.31
C SER A 152 -9.03 33.76 -4.41
N HIS A 153 -9.50 32.52 -4.38
CA HIS A 153 -10.46 31.97 -5.35
C HIS A 153 -11.89 31.93 -4.80
N PRO A 154 -12.92 32.05 -5.66
CA PRO A 154 -14.30 31.87 -5.28
C PRO A 154 -14.57 30.46 -4.72
N SER A 155 -15.43 30.35 -3.71
CA SER A 155 -15.73 29.10 -3.01
C SER A 155 -16.16 27.96 -3.93
N TYR A 156 -16.89 28.22 -5.01
CA TYR A 156 -17.34 27.16 -5.95
C TYR A 156 -16.17 26.53 -6.72
N GLN A 157 -15.13 27.30 -7.03
CA GLN A 157 -13.93 26.76 -7.69
C GLN A 157 -13.17 25.84 -6.73
N THR A 158 -12.99 26.28 -5.49
CA THR A 158 -12.36 25.46 -4.44
C THR A 158 -13.11 24.14 -4.23
N VAL A 159 -14.45 24.16 -4.18
CA VAL A 159 -15.25 22.94 -4.09
C VAL A 159 -15.03 22.03 -5.30
N LEU A 160 -15.04 22.57 -6.51
CA LEU A 160 -14.81 21.77 -7.73
C LEU A 160 -13.43 21.10 -7.71
N PHE A 161 -12.39 21.82 -7.28
CA PHE A 161 -11.07 21.27 -7.10
C PHE A 161 -11.05 20.10 -6.12
N TYR A 162 -11.59 20.28 -4.90
CA TYR A 162 -11.61 19.22 -3.90
C TYR A 162 -12.43 18.00 -4.35
N VAL A 163 -13.56 18.20 -5.00
CA VAL A 163 -14.35 17.09 -5.59
C VAL A 163 -13.49 16.33 -6.61
N SER A 164 -12.74 17.04 -7.47
CA SER A 164 -11.88 16.41 -8.47
C SER A 164 -10.77 15.57 -7.85
N ILE A 165 -10.04 16.10 -6.86
CA ILE A 165 -8.94 15.35 -6.21
C ILE A 165 -9.45 14.17 -5.39
N TYR A 166 -10.64 14.25 -4.77
CA TYR A 166 -11.21 13.12 -4.06
C TYR A 166 -11.82 12.06 -5.00
N LEU A 167 -12.27 12.43 -6.22
CA LEU A 167 -12.58 11.46 -7.27
C LEU A 167 -11.32 10.72 -7.75
N ILE A 168 -10.19 11.44 -7.88
CA ILE A 168 -8.89 10.82 -8.18
C ILE A 168 -8.50 9.85 -7.07
N ALA A 169 -8.66 10.26 -5.81
CA ALA A 169 -8.39 9.41 -4.65
C ALA A 169 -9.24 8.12 -4.65
N LEU A 170 -10.54 8.25 -4.90
CA LEU A 170 -11.47 7.12 -5.00
C LEU A 170 -11.09 6.18 -6.14
N GLY A 171 -10.84 6.73 -7.33
CA GLY A 171 -10.52 5.95 -8.51
C GLY A 171 -9.20 5.21 -8.38
N ASN A 172 -8.13 5.91 -8.03
CA ASN A 172 -6.80 5.28 -7.86
C ASN A 172 -6.78 4.32 -6.66
N GLY A 173 -7.36 4.71 -5.52
CA GLY A 173 -7.43 3.88 -4.33
C GLY A 173 -8.13 2.55 -4.61
N GLY A 174 -9.31 2.57 -5.23
CA GLY A 174 -10.04 1.34 -5.54
C GLY A 174 -9.39 0.46 -6.61
N TYR A 175 -8.62 1.05 -7.53
CA TYR A 175 -7.91 0.35 -8.60
C TYR A 175 -6.62 -0.33 -8.09
N GLN A 176 -5.79 0.38 -7.34
CA GLN A 176 -4.42 0.02 -6.98
C GLN A 176 -4.24 -1.38 -6.35
N PRO A 177 -5.03 -1.80 -5.35
CA PRO A 177 -4.84 -3.10 -4.71
C PRO A 177 -5.21 -4.29 -5.61
N ASN A 178 -6.05 -4.05 -6.63
CA ASN A 178 -6.62 -5.09 -7.45
C ASN A 178 -5.82 -5.41 -8.70
N ILE A 179 -5.13 -4.42 -9.28
CA ILE A 179 -4.45 -4.58 -10.56
C ILE A 179 -3.23 -5.52 -10.49
N ALA A 180 -2.45 -5.46 -9.42
CA ALA A 180 -1.30 -6.34 -9.22
C ALA A 180 -1.72 -7.81 -9.12
N THR A 181 -2.77 -8.07 -8.33
CA THR A 181 -3.34 -9.40 -8.16
C THR A 181 -4.03 -9.89 -9.43
N PHE A 182 -4.76 -9.01 -10.14
CA PHE A 182 -5.36 -9.34 -11.44
C PHE A 182 -4.31 -9.68 -12.48
N GLY A 183 -3.16 -8.99 -12.50
CA GLY A 183 -2.05 -9.34 -13.38
C GLY A 183 -1.40 -10.68 -13.03
N ALA A 184 -1.28 -10.99 -11.74
CA ALA A 184 -0.79 -12.29 -11.28
C ALA A 184 -1.75 -13.44 -11.63
N ASP A 185 -3.07 -13.18 -11.71
CA ASP A 185 -4.09 -14.14 -12.12
C ASP A 185 -4.00 -14.53 -13.60
N GLN A 186 -3.19 -13.84 -14.40
CA GLN A 186 -2.99 -14.19 -15.81
C GLN A 186 -2.09 -15.41 -15.99
N PHE A 187 -1.50 -15.94 -14.91
CA PHE A 187 -0.60 -17.09 -14.91
C PHE A 187 -1.19 -18.25 -14.10
N ASP A 188 -1.23 -19.45 -14.70
CA ASP A 188 -1.73 -20.68 -14.07
C ASP A 188 -0.73 -21.20 -13.02
N GLU A 189 -1.12 -21.21 -11.75
CA GLU A 189 -0.28 -21.72 -10.65
C GLU A 189 -0.01 -23.23 -10.73
N GLY A 190 -0.84 -23.98 -11.43
CA GLY A 190 -0.67 -25.41 -11.62
C GLY A 190 0.38 -25.78 -12.70
N ASP A 191 0.83 -24.82 -13.51
CA ASP A 191 1.92 -25.02 -14.46
C ASP A 191 3.24 -24.45 -13.92
N PRO A 192 4.29 -25.27 -13.72
CA PRO A 192 5.59 -24.81 -13.20
C PRO A 192 6.23 -23.69 -14.02
N ARG A 193 5.95 -23.61 -15.33
CA ARG A 193 6.47 -22.55 -16.23
C ARG A 193 5.76 -21.23 -15.96
N GLU A 194 4.42 -21.25 -15.90
CA GLU A 194 3.64 -20.06 -15.63
C GLU A 194 3.82 -19.59 -14.18
N GLN A 195 4.04 -20.49 -13.21
CA GLN A 195 4.38 -20.15 -11.83
C GLN A 195 5.69 -19.34 -11.74
N HIS A 196 6.72 -19.71 -12.50
CA HIS A 196 7.95 -18.92 -12.58
C HIS A 196 7.68 -17.54 -13.22
N SER A 197 6.89 -17.50 -14.30
CA SER A 197 6.50 -16.26 -14.99
C SER A 197 5.73 -15.31 -14.06
N LYS A 198 4.88 -15.82 -13.17
CA LYS A 198 4.18 -15.05 -12.15
C LYS A 198 5.13 -14.32 -11.19
N ILE A 199 6.20 -14.97 -10.75
CA ILE A 199 7.23 -14.34 -9.89
C ILE A 199 7.94 -13.21 -10.66
N VAL A 200 8.29 -13.46 -11.92
CA VAL A 200 8.93 -12.48 -12.80
C VAL A 200 8.00 -11.30 -13.10
N PHE A 201 6.70 -11.55 -13.26
CA PHE A 201 5.68 -10.51 -13.44
C PHE A 201 5.68 -9.46 -12.33
N PHE A 202 5.75 -9.85 -11.06
CA PHE A 202 5.80 -8.89 -9.96
C PHE A 202 7.04 -7.98 -10.03
N SER A 203 8.17 -8.50 -10.51
CA SER A 203 9.38 -7.69 -10.71
C SER A 203 9.19 -6.66 -11.82
N TYR A 204 8.57 -7.03 -12.94
CA TYR A 204 8.23 -6.09 -14.01
C TYR A 204 7.10 -5.12 -13.62
N PHE A 205 6.16 -5.56 -12.78
CA PHE A 205 5.11 -4.70 -12.24
C PHE A 205 5.71 -3.56 -11.40
N TYR A 206 6.64 -3.91 -10.54
CA TYR A 206 7.37 -2.92 -9.75
C TYR A 206 8.23 -2.00 -10.63
N LEU A 207 8.87 -2.54 -11.67
CA LEU A 207 9.61 -1.74 -12.66
C LEU A 207 8.68 -0.75 -13.39
N ALA A 208 7.51 -1.19 -13.85
CA ALA A 208 6.54 -0.32 -14.52
C ALA A 208 6.07 0.83 -13.62
N LEU A 209 5.82 0.54 -12.33
CA LEU A 209 5.50 1.54 -11.32
C LEU A 209 6.62 2.57 -11.18
N ASN A 210 7.87 2.12 -11.03
CA ASN A 210 9.03 3.02 -10.89
C ASN A 210 9.28 3.87 -12.15
N VAL A 211 9.13 3.30 -13.34
CA VAL A 211 9.27 4.05 -14.60
C VAL A 211 8.18 5.12 -14.71
N GLY A 212 6.92 4.78 -14.38
CA GLY A 212 5.82 5.74 -14.40
C GLY A 212 6.03 6.90 -13.42
N SER A 213 6.43 6.60 -12.17
CA SER A 213 6.70 7.62 -11.16
C SER A 213 7.93 8.47 -11.49
N LEU A 214 9.00 7.87 -12.03
CA LEU A 214 10.19 8.60 -12.45
C LEU A 214 9.86 9.62 -13.55
N PHE A 215 9.09 9.23 -14.57
CA PHE A 215 8.65 10.12 -15.64
C PHE A 215 7.83 11.29 -15.10
N SER A 216 6.91 11.01 -14.19
CA SER A 216 6.10 12.03 -13.54
C SER A 216 6.97 12.99 -12.72
N ASN A 217 7.80 12.45 -11.83
CA ASN A 217 8.61 13.23 -10.89
C ASN A 217 9.70 14.06 -11.56
N THR A 218 10.09 13.72 -12.78
CA THR A 218 11.10 14.49 -13.53
C THR A 218 10.47 15.41 -14.57
N ILE A 219 9.68 14.85 -15.49
CA ILE A 219 9.21 15.59 -16.69
C ILE A 219 7.96 16.39 -16.37
N LEU A 220 6.91 15.76 -15.79
CA LEU A 220 5.67 16.51 -15.51
C LEU A 220 5.88 17.58 -14.45
N ASN A 221 6.61 17.25 -13.38
CA ASN A 221 6.90 18.19 -12.32
C ASN A 221 7.68 19.42 -12.79
N TYR A 222 8.57 19.26 -13.78
CA TYR A 222 9.31 20.39 -14.36
C TYR A 222 8.36 21.41 -15.00
N PHE A 223 7.39 20.93 -15.80
CA PHE A 223 6.41 21.83 -16.43
C PHE A 223 5.44 22.44 -15.42
N GLU A 224 5.06 21.71 -14.40
CA GLU A 224 4.16 22.22 -13.36
C GLU A 224 4.83 23.26 -12.47
N ASP A 225 6.12 23.10 -12.15
CA ASP A 225 6.88 24.05 -11.36
C ASP A 225 7.10 25.39 -12.10
N ASP A 226 7.21 25.34 -13.44
CA ASP A 226 7.20 26.50 -14.31
C ASP A 226 5.81 27.18 -14.48
N GLY A 227 4.80 26.75 -13.70
CA GLY A 227 3.43 27.29 -13.74
C GLY A 227 2.52 26.68 -14.81
N LEU A 228 3.00 25.71 -15.60
CA LEU A 228 2.23 25.03 -16.65
C LEU A 228 1.35 23.90 -16.09
N TRP A 229 0.67 24.13 -14.96
CA TRP A 229 -0.17 23.16 -14.25
C TRP A 229 -1.21 22.48 -15.13
N THR A 230 -1.87 23.25 -15.98
CA THR A 230 -2.89 22.73 -16.91
C THR A 230 -2.31 21.69 -17.85
N LEU A 231 -1.08 21.90 -18.35
CA LEU A 231 -0.40 20.93 -19.21
C LEU A 231 -0.11 19.62 -18.47
N GLY A 232 0.43 19.70 -17.24
CA GLY A 232 0.72 18.53 -16.40
C GLY A 232 -0.53 17.71 -16.11
N PHE A 233 -1.64 18.36 -15.72
CA PHE A 233 -2.88 17.68 -15.42
C PHE A 233 -3.56 17.07 -16.66
N TRP A 234 -3.53 17.74 -17.83
CA TRP A 234 -4.02 17.16 -19.09
C TRP A 234 -3.15 15.99 -19.57
N ALA A 235 -1.83 16.05 -19.39
CA ALA A 235 -0.94 14.92 -19.70
C ALA A 235 -1.25 13.72 -18.79
N SER A 236 -1.49 13.95 -17.50
CA SER A 236 -1.92 12.94 -16.55
C SER A 236 -3.28 12.34 -16.92
N ALA A 237 -4.26 13.17 -17.29
CA ALA A 237 -5.58 12.71 -17.73
C ALA A 237 -5.49 11.88 -19.03
N GLY A 238 -4.69 12.30 -19.99
CA GLY A 238 -4.43 11.58 -21.24
C GLY A 238 -3.76 10.24 -21.00
N SER A 239 -2.76 10.18 -20.10
CA SER A 239 -2.10 8.94 -19.70
C SER A 239 -3.07 7.94 -19.05
N ALA A 240 -3.90 8.41 -18.11
CA ALA A 240 -4.91 7.56 -17.46
C ALA A 240 -6.00 7.07 -18.44
N ALA A 241 -6.42 7.92 -19.37
CA ALA A 241 -7.39 7.53 -20.41
C ALA A 241 -6.79 6.47 -21.35
N LEU A 242 -5.53 6.63 -21.77
CA LEU A 242 -4.82 5.62 -22.55
C LEU A 242 -4.66 4.31 -21.78
N ALA A 243 -4.30 4.39 -20.50
CA ALA A 243 -4.22 3.23 -19.62
C ALA A 243 -5.55 2.46 -19.58
N LEU A 244 -6.67 3.15 -19.35
CA LEU A 244 -8.00 2.54 -19.34
C LEU A 244 -8.34 1.91 -20.71
N ALA A 245 -8.05 2.59 -21.81
CA ALA A 245 -8.30 2.06 -23.15
C ALA A 245 -7.51 0.76 -23.39
N LEU A 246 -6.21 0.72 -23.04
CA LEU A 246 -5.39 -0.49 -23.15
C LEU A 246 -5.90 -1.63 -22.26
N PHE A 247 -6.33 -1.31 -21.04
CA PHE A 247 -6.93 -2.29 -20.14
C PHE A 247 -8.19 -2.91 -20.72
N LEU A 248 -9.10 -2.11 -21.26
CA LEU A 248 -10.32 -2.59 -21.89
C LEU A 248 -10.05 -3.36 -23.19
N CYS A 249 -9.06 -2.98 -23.98
CA CYS A 249 -8.65 -3.72 -25.18
C CYS A 249 -8.15 -5.14 -24.85
N GLY A 250 -7.59 -5.35 -23.66
CA GLY A 250 -7.15 -6.66 -23.17
C GLY A 250 -8.28 -7.62 -22.78
N THR A 251 -9.51 -7.15 -22.61
CA THR A 251 -10.68 -7.93 -22.13
C THR A 251 -10.84 -9.31 -22.77
N PRO A 252 -10.68 -9.51 -24.10
CA PRO A 252 -10.85 -10.83 -24.72
C PRO A 252 -9.74 -11.82 -24.35
N ARG A 253 -8.60 -11.33 -23.87
CA ARG A 253 -7.40 -12.11 -23.57
C ARG A 253 -7.23 -12.44 -22.10
N TYR A 254 -7.94 -11.74 -21.20
CA TYR A 254 -7.79 -11.91 -19.76
C TYR A 254 -8.39 -13.21 -19.24
N ARG A 255 -7.78 -13.74 -18.16
CA ARG A 255 -8.33 -14.79 -17.30
C ARG A 255 -9.05 -14.13 -16.12
N TYR A 256 -10.17 -14.71 -15.73
CA TYR A 256 -11.03 -14.19 -14.68
C TYR A 256 -11.23 -15.22 -13.58
N PHE A 257 -11.38 -14.74 -12.35
CA PHE A 257 -11.75 -15.57 -11.20
C PHE A 257 -13.05 -15.08 -10.59
N LYS A 258 -13.87 -16.02 -10.12
CA LYS A 258 -15.09 -15.67 -9.38
C LYS A 258 -14.74 -15.11 -8.01
N PRO A 259 -15.45 -14.09 -7.49
CA PRO A 259 -15.24 -13.57 -6.16
C PRO A 259 -15.45 -14.67 -5.10
N SER A 260 -14.58 -14.70 -4.07
CA SER A 260 -14.58 -15.73 -3.02
C SER A 260 -15.66 -15.53 -1.95
N GLY A 261 -16.37 -14.41 -1.97
CA GLY A 261 -17.41 -14.06 -1.00
C GLY A 261 -16.90 -13.17 0.13
N ASN A 262 -17.82 -12.69 0.96
CA ASN A 262 -17.54 -11.70 1.99
C ASN A 262 -16.90 -12.33 3.25
N PRO A 263 -15.66 -11.97 3.66
CA PRO A 263 -15.04 -12.47 4.88
C PRO A 263 -15.56 -11.79 6.16
N LEU A 264 -16.09 -10.54 6.09
CA LEU A 264 -16.52 -9.78 7.27
C LEU A 264 -17.60 -10.49 8.13
N PRO A 265 -18.63 -11.12 7.55
CA PRO A 265 -19.58 -11.89 8.35
C PRO A 265 -18.93 -12.98 9.19
N ARG A 266 -17.89 -13.67 8.68
CA ARG A 266 -17.18 -14.73 9.41
C ARG A 266 -16.53 -14.18 10.69
N PHE A 267 -15.89 -13.00 10.62
CA PHE A 267 -15.33 -12.33 11.78
C PHE A 267 -16.41 -11.99 12.81
N CYS A 268 -17.48 -11.31 12.37
CA CYS A 268 -18.59 -10.97 13.24
C CYS A 268 -19.24 -12.21 13.88
N GLN A 269 -19.37 -13.29 13.13
CA GLN A 269 -19.92 -14.56 13.64
C GLN A 269 -19.10 -15.10 14.81
N VAL A 270 -17.75 -15.11 14.71
CA VAL A 270 -16.88 -15.59 15.79
C VAL A 270 -17.04 -14.73 17.05
N PHE A 271 -17.02 -13.40 16.92
CA PHE A 271 -17.21 -12.52 18.08
C PHE A 271 -18.59 -12.65 18.71
N VAL A 272 -19.65 -12.72 17.90
CA VAL A 272 -21.02 -12.89 18.38
C VAL A 272 -21.20 -14.27 19.04
N ALA A 273 -20.66 -15.33 18.44
CA ALA A 273 -20.72 -16.68 19.03
C ALA A 273 -19.96 -16.74 20.37
N ALA A 274 -18.79 -16.10 20.46
CA ALA A 274 -18.02 -16.03 21.70
C ALA A 274 -18.77 -15.21 22.77
N ALA A 275 -19.35 -14.06 22.41
CA ALA A 275 -20.11 -13.20 23.31
C ALA A 275 -21.37 -13.90 23.85
N ARG A 276 -22.09 -14.64 22.98
CA ARG A 276 -23.27 -15.42 23.40
C ARG A 276 -22.95 -16.51 24.43
N LYS A 277 -21.69 -16.97 24.46
CA LYS A 277 -21.19 -18.01 25.37
C LYS A 277 -20.31 -17.43 26.48
N TRP A 278 -20.43 -16.11 26.79
CA TRP A 278 -19.57 -15.43 27.77
C TRP A 278 -19.50 -16.16 29.12
N ASN A 279 -20.64 -16.68 29.61
CA ASN A 279 -20.75 -17.35 30.90
C ASN A 279 -20.25 -18.80 30.90
N VAL A 280 -19.88 -19.37 29.74
CA VAL A 280 -19.41 -20.76 29.66
C VAL A 280 -17.92 -20.80 30.03
N LYS A 281 -17.57 -21.71 30.96
CA LYS A 281 -16.17 -22.02 31.30
C LYS A 281 -15.70 -23.15 30.38
N VAL A 282 -14.75 -22.88 29.53
CA VAL A 282 -14.10 -23.88 28.66
C VAL A 282 -12.92 -24.45 29.42
N LEU A 283 -12.93 -25.75 29.71
CA LEU A 283 -11.81 -26.48 30.28
C LEU A 283 -10.84 -26.91 29.18
N GLN A 284 -9.58 -27.21 29.55
CA GLN A 284 -8.49 -27.46 28.58
C GLN A 284 -8.69 -28.73 27.73
N ASP A 285 -9.50 -29.69 28.20
CA ASP A 285 -9.78 -30.97 27.56
C ASP A 285 -11.13 -31.01 26.83
N ASP A 286 -11.85 -29.88 26.75
CA ASP A 286 -13.18 -29.87 26.10
C ASP A 286 -13.04 -30.01 24.58
N LYS A 287 -13.92 -30.82 23.98
CA LYS A 287 -13.97 -31.00 22.52
C LYS A 287 -14.46 -29.72 21.85
N LEU A 288 -13.59 -29.11 21.06
CA LEU A 288 -13.93 -27.98 20.22
C LEU A 288 -14.48 -28.46 18.87
N TYR A 289 -15.40 -27.70 18.31
CA TYR A 289 -16.05 -28.02 17.03
C TYR A 289 -15.09 -27.91 15.86
N GLN A 290 -14.80 -29.07 15.24
CA GLN A 290 -14.10 -29.14 13.95
C GLN A 290 -15.10 -29.67 12.92
N ALA A 291 -15.22 -29.00 11.77
CA ALA A 291 -16.05 -29.52 10.68
C ALA A 291 -15.39 -30.80 10.12
N ASP A 292 -16.16 -31.88 10.09
CA ASP A 292 -15.74 -33.09 9.39
C ASP A 292 -15.61 -32.85 7.89
N GLN A 293 -14.72 -33.61 7.24
CA GLN A 293 -14.26 -33.46 5.86
C GLN A 293 -15.35 -33.59 4.76
N GLN A 294 -16.64 -33.63 5.08
CA GLN A 294 -17.70 -33.91 4.10
C GLN A 294 -18.22 -32.72 3.28
N PHE A 295 -17.77 -31.48 3.56
CA PHE A 295 -18.11 -30.35 2.73
C PHE A 295 -16.84 -29.67 2.25
N PRO A 296 -16.58 -29.59 0.93
CA PRO A 296 -15.45 -28.84 0.36
C PRO A 296 -15.75 -27.34 0.46
N ILE A 297 -15.61 -26.76 1.66
CA ILE A 297 -15.58 -25.32 1.83
C ILE A 297 -14.10 -24.93 1.78
N ASN A 298 -13.67 -24.48 0.61
CA ASN A 298 -12.39 -23.86 0.30
C ASN A 298 -11.19 -24.40 1.11
N GLU A 299 -10.34 -25.17 0.45
CA GLU A 299 -9.11 -25.79 0.96
C GLU A 299 -8.08 -24.80 1.51
N GLY A 300 -8.37 -24.18 2.65
CA GLY A 300 -7.37 -23.45 3.45
C GLY A 300 -6.56 -24.45 4.30
N ARG A 301 -5.28 -24.22 4.49
CA ARG A 301 -4.44 -25.02 5.39
C ARG A 301 -5.04 -25.00 6.79
N LYS A 302 -5.26 -26.19 7.40
CA LYS A 302 -5.77 -26.29 8.77
C LYS A 302 -4.78 -25.63 9.73
N MET A 303 -5.30 -24.74 10.58
CA MET A 303 -4.53 -24.08 11.62
C MET A 303 -4.55 -24.89 12.90
N LEU A 304 -3.38 -24.98 13.59
CA LEU A 304 -3.30 -25.64 14.89
C LEU A 304 -3.89 -24.72 15.97
N HIS A 305 -4.68 -25.30 16.89
CA HIS A 305 -5.23 -24.56 18.02
C HIS A 305 -4.13 -23.93 18.87
N THR A 306 -4.31 -22.66 19.24
CA THR A 306 -3.36 -21.90 20.03
C THR A 306 -3.98 -21.44 21.35
N GLN A 307 -3.17 -21.37 22.42
CA GLN A 307 -3.65 -21.02 23.75
C GLN A 307 -3.89 -19.51 24.00
N GLY A 308 -3.54 -18.63 23.04
CA GLY A 308 -3.81 -17.19 23.13
C GLY A 308 -5.28 -16.86 22.92
N PHE A 309 -5.75 -15.73 23.46
CA PHE A 309 -7.15 -15.23 23.29
C PHE A 309 -8.23 -16.29 23.59
N ARG A 310 -8.08 -17.01 24.70
CA ARG A 310 -8.99 -18.09 25.12
C ARG A 310 -10.47 -17.71 25.16
N PHE A 311 -10.80 -16.44 25.30
CA PHE A 311 -12.18 -15.97 25.28
C PHE A 311 -12.88 -16.26 23.95
N LEU A 312 -12.14 -16.34 22.83
CA LEU A 312 -12.66 -16.66 21.51
C LEU A 312 -12.89 -18.16 21.32
N ASP A 313 -12.22 -19.04 22.08
CA ASP A 313 -12.44 -20.49 22.01
C ASP A 313 -13.87 -20.86 22.36
N LYS A 314 -14.54 -20.03 23.15
CA LYS A 314 -15.97 -20.18 23.48
C LYS A 314 -16.85 -20.22 22.22
N ALA A 315 -16.43 -19.57 21.12
CA ALA A 315 -17.18 -19.62 19.86
C ALA A 315 -17.23 -21.04 19.27
N ALA A 316 -16.15 -21.82 19.43
CA ALA A 316 -16.04 -23.20 18.95
C ALA A 316 -16.51 -24.24 19.97
N PHE A 317 -16.87 -23.84 21.20
CA PHE A 317 -17.35 -24.77 22.22
C PHE A 317 -18.78 -25.26 21.92
N ILE A 318 -18.97 -26.57 21.96
CA ILE A 318 -20.28 -27.21 21.70
C ILE A 318 -21.09 -27.23 22.99
N THR A 319 -22.15 -26.44 23.06
CA THR A 319 -23.10 -26.46 24.17
C THR A 319 -24.19 -27.51 23.93
N SER A 320 -24.88 -27.98 25.01
CA SER A 320 -26.02 -28.92 24.89
C SER A 320 -27.13 -28.36 23.96
N LYS A 321 -27.27 -27.03 23.87
CA LYS A 321 -28.20 -26.38 22.94
C LYS A 321 -27.74 -26.52 21.49
N ASN A 322 -26.42 -26.39 21.24
CA ASN A 322 -25.84 -26.56 19.91
C ASN A 322 -25.97 -28.01 19.44
N LEU A 323 -25.78 -29.00 20.33
CA LEU A 323 -25.98 -30.42 20.00
C LEU A 323 -27.38 -30.68 19.47
N LYS A 324 -28.41 -30.23 20.17
CA LYS A 324 -29.81 -30.36 19.71
C LYS A 324 -30.07 -29.70 18.37
N GLN A 325 -29.47 -28.49 18.15
CA GLN A 325 -29.60 -27.76 16.88
C GLN A 325 -28.85 -28.44 15.72
N MET A 326 -27.76 -29.14 16.00
CA MET A 326 -27.04 -29.96 15.01
C MET A 326 -27.83 -31.19 14.60
N GLU A 327 -28.45 -31.89 15.55
CA GLU A 327 -29.33 -33.01 15.28
C GLU A 327 -30.55 -32.62 14.42
N GLU A 328 -31.06 -31.40 14.57
CA GLU A 328 -32.16 -30.83 13.79
C GLU A 328 -31.70 -30.15 12.47
N ASN A 329 -30.42 -30.17 12.10
CA ASN A 329 -29.84 -29.45 10.95
C ASN A 329 -30.13 -27.93 10.94
N LYS A 330 -30.32 -27.31 12.11
CA LYS A 330 -30.65 -25.90 12.31
C LYS A 330 -29.52 -25.07 12.97
N CYS A 331 -28.30 -25.60 13.00
CA CYS A 331 -27.19 -24.91 13.66
C CYS A 331 -26.81 -23.66 12.89
N SER A 332 -26.94 -22.51 13.53
CA SER A 332 -26.57 -21.20 12.93
C SER A 332 -25.08 -20.92 13.11
N SER A 333 -24.41 -20.47 12.05
CA SER A 333 -23.02 -19.98 12.09
C SER A 333 -22.81 -18.82 13.09
N TRP A 334 -23.87 -18.14 13.52
CA TRP A 334 -23.85 -17.10 14.55
C TRP A 334 -23.85 -17.64 15.99
N SER A 335 -23.98 -18.95 16.18
CA SER A 335 -23.99 -19.62 17.49
C SER A 335 -22.83 -20.59 17.68
N LEU A 336 -22.27 -21.13 16.60
CA LEU A 336 -21.15 -22.06 16.64
C LEU A 336 -20.24 -21.82 15.44
N SER A 337 -18.94 -21.62 15.73
CA SER A 337 -17.88 -21.43 14.73
C SER A 337 -16.89 -22.59 14.78
N THR A 338 -16.22 -22.87 13.66
CA THR A 338 -15.16 -23.88 13.65
C THR A 338 -13.89 -23.40 14.33
N VAL A 339 -13.05 -24.32 14.82
CA VAL A 339 -11.72 -23.97 15.38
C VAL A 339 -10.89 -23.16 14.37
N THR A 340 -10.92 -23.51 13.09
CA THR A 340 -10.20 -22.79 12.04
C THR A 340 -10.65 -21.32 11.97
N GLN A 341 -11.96 -21.05 11.97
CA GLN A 341 -12.49 -19.68 11.98
C GLN A 341 -12.07 -18.88 13.22
N VAL A 342 -12.05 -19.54 14.39
CA VAL A 342 -11.59 -18.90 15.63
C VAL A 342 -10.10 -18.57 15.56
N GLU A 343 -9.27 -19.49 15.06
CA GLU A 343 -7.82 -19.27 14.92
C GLU A 343 -7.50 -18.21 13.86
N GLU A 344 -8.29 -18.09 12.78
CA GLU A 344 -8.20 -17.00 11.81
C GLU A 344 -8.36 -15.64 12.50
N VAL A 345 -9.38 -15.48 13.34
CA VAL A 345 -9.62 -14.23 14.09
C VAL A 345 -8.50 -13.95 15.09
N LYS A 346 -8.05 -14.97 15.84
CA LYS A 346 -6.92 -14.85 16.78
C LYS A 346 -5.63 -14.42 16.07
N CYS A 347 -5.38 -14.95 14.88
CA CYS A 347 -4.24 -14.61 14.07
C CYS A 347 -4.22 -13.09 13.79
N ILE A 348 -5.33 -12.55 13.32
CA ILE A 348 -5.45 -11.12 13.02
C ILE A 348 -5.27 -10.27 14.29
N LEU A 349 -5.89 -10.65 15.41
CA LEU A 349 -5.72 -9.91 16.67
C LEU A 349 -4.25 -9.87 17.15
N ARG A 350 -3.45 -10.90 16.83
CA ARG A 350 -2.00 -10.90 17.14
C ARG A 350 -1.20 -9.96 16.23
N LEU A 351 -1.68 -9.69 15.00
CA LEU A 351 -1.02 -8.79 14.08
C LEU A 351 -1.22 -7.31 14.47
N LEU A 352 -2.34 -6.96 15.13
CA LEU A 352 -2.71 -5.58 15.44
C LEU A 352 -1.65 -4.81 16.25
N PRO A 353 -0.97 -5.35 17.29
CA PRO A 353 0.04 -4.60 18.02
C PRO A 353 1.22 -4.17 17.14
N ILE A 354 1.69 -5.07 16.26
CA ILE A 354 2.76 -4.76 15.30
C ILE A 354 2.26 -3.75 14.26
N TRP A 355 1.04 -3.93 13.77
CA TRP A 355 0.40 -3.01 12.84
C TRP A 355 0.30 -1.58 13.39
N LEU A 356 -0.02 -1.40 14.68
CA LEU A 356 -0.05 -0.07 15.32
C LEU A 356 1.31 0.64 15.25
N CYS A 357 2.42 -0.08 15.45
CA CYS A 357 3.76 0.49 15.33
C CYS A 357 4.09 0.90 13.88
N THR A 358 3.50 0.26 12.86
CA THR A 358 3.76 0.64 11.47
C THR A 358 3.11 1.97 11.06
N ILE A 359 2.13 2.44 11.83
CA ILE A 359 1.44 3.72 11.57
C ILE A 359 2.41 4.88 11.71
N LEU A 360 3.25 4.89 12.75
CA LEU A 360 4.16 6.00 13.01
C LEU A 360 5.29 6.07 11.95
N TYR A 361 5.75 4.94 11.43
CA TYR A 361 6.61 4.92 10.25
C TYR A 361 5.98 5.63 9.05
N SER A 362 4.69 5.38 8.82
CA SER A 362 3.97 6.01 7.71
C SER A 362 3.80 7.53 7.89
N VAL A 363 3.86 8.05 9.12
CA VAL A 363 3.94 9.50 9.39
C VAL A 363 5.25 10.08 8.84
N VAL A 364 6.37 9.39 9.06
CA VAL A 364 7.67 9.81 8.51
C VAL A 364 7.66 9.79 6.99
N PHE A 365 7.14 8.73 6.39
CA PHE A 365 7.03 8.60 4.93
C PHE A 365 6.17 9.70 4.29
N ALA A 366 5.09 10.11 4.95
CA ALA A 366 4.20 11.16 4.48
C ALA A 366 4.90 12.53 4.31
N GLN A 367 6.02 12.77 5.01
CA GLN A 367 6.75 14.04 4.90
C GLN A 367 7.38 14.25 3.52
N MET A 368 7.69 13.16 2.81
CA MET A 368 8.32 13.21 1.50
C MET A 368 7.45 13.92 0.45
N ALA A 369 6.14 13.72 0.48
CA ALA A 369 5.18 14.34 -0.43
C ALA A 369 4.61 15.67 0.10
N SER A 370 5.06 16.16 1.25
CA SER A 370 4.54 17.36 1.89
C SER A 370 5.67 18.30 2.34
N LEU A 371 6.08 18.23 3.60
CA LEU A 371 7.03 19.21 4.17
C LEU A 371 8.46 19.14 3.58
N PHE A 372 8.90 18.01 3.00
CA PHE A 372 10.17 17.99 2.28
C PHE A 372 10.14 18.81 1.00
N VAL A 373 8.99 18.82 0.31
CA VAL A 373 8.82 19.63 -0.91
C VAL A 373 8.80 21.10 -0.54
N GLU A 374 8.07 21.48 0.51
CA GLU A 374 8.04 22.86 1.03
C GLU A 374 9.43 23.33 1.50
N GLN A 375 10.18 22.47 2.20
CA GLN A 375 11.56 22.73 2.57
C GLN A 375 12.44 22.99 1.34
N GLY A 376 12.28 22.15 0.29
CA GLY A 376 13.01 22.31 -0.97
C GLY A 376 12.68 23.60 -1.70
N ASP A 377 11.43 24.04 -1.67
CA ASP A 377 10.99 25.29 -2.25
C ASP A 377 11.62 26.54 -1.58
N ALA A 378 11.90 26.42 -0.28
CA ALA A 378 12.61 27.44 0.49
C ALA A 378 14.15 27.40 0.36
N MET A 379 14.73 26.52 -0.50
CA MET A 379 16.15 26.36 -0.75
C MET A 379 16.56 26.91 -2.13
N ASP A 380 17.88 27.02 -2.39
CA ASP A 380 18.37 27.38 -3.73
C ASP A 380 18.21 26.16 -4.68
N THR A 381 17.31 26.33 -5.63
CA THR A 381 16.94 25.34 -6.65
C THR A 381 17.68 25.53 -7.97
N LYS A 382 18.50 26.60 -8.11
CA LYS A 382 19.21 26.95 -9.36
C LYS A 382 20.55 26.23 -9.45
N VAL A 383 20.76 25.51 -10.55
CA VAL A 383 22.05 24.92 -10.92
C VAL A 383 22.46 25.49 -12.26
N SER A 384 23.35 26.48 -12.24
CA SER A 384 23.72 27.25 -13.44
C SER A 384 22.48 27.91 -14.07
N SER A 385 22.09 27.50 -15.28
CA SER A 385 20.89 27.99 -15.98
C SER A 385 19.65 27.12 -15.81
N PHE A 386 19.78 26.00 -15.12
CA PHE A 386 18.69 25.02 -14.92
C PHE A 386 18.09 25.17 -13.53
N HIS A 387 16.76 25.11 -13.47
CA HIS A 387 15.99 25.09 -12.23
C HIS A 387 15.54 23.66 -11.91
N ILE A 388 15.80 23.22 -10.67
CA ILE A 388 15.39 21.89 -10.19
C ILE A 388 14.08 22.04 -9.44
N PRO A 389 12.98 21.44 -9.91
CA PRO A 389 11.72 21.43 -9.17
C PRO A 389 11.88 20.75 -7.80
N PRO A 390 11.41 21.34 -6.69
CA PRO A 390 11.54 20.76 -5.36
C PRO A 390 10.98 19.34 -5.25
N ALA A 391 9.84 19.09 -5.88
CA ALA A 391 9.18 17.78 -5.86
C ALA A 391 9.97 16.69 -6.62
N SER A 392 10.83 17.07 -7.60
CA SER A 392 11.66 16.11 -8.34
C SER A 392 12.78 15.50 -7.49
N MET A 393 13.08 16.05 -6.30
CA MET A 393 14.00 15.45 -5.34
C MET A 393 13.56 14.05 -4.87
N SER A 394 12.28 13.72 -4.94
CA SER A 394 11.77 12.37 -4.71
C SER A 394 12.33 11.32 -5.70
N THR A 395 12.93 11.73 -6.81
CA THR A 395 13.70 10.83 -7.69
C THR A 395 14.83 10.13 -6.96
N PHE A 396 15.48 10.78 -5.99
CA PHE A 396 16.55 10.17 -5.18
C PHE A 396 16.01 9.06 -4.26
N ASP A 397 14.78 9.18 -3.79
CA ASP A 397 14.08 8.11 -3.09
C ASP A 397 13.89 6.89 -4.00
N ILE A 398 13.32 7.06 -5.19
CA ILE A 398 13.08 5.98 -6.16
C ILE A 398 14.39 5.27 -6.53
N LEU A 399 15.46 6.03 -6.80
CA LEU A 399 16.79 5.48 -7.10
C LEU A 399 17.36 4.73 -5.90
N SER A 400 17.20 5.28 -4.70
CA SER A 400 17.61 4.63 -3.45
C SER A 400 16.92 3.29 -3.26
N VAL A 401 15.61 3.23 -3.42
CA VAL A 401 14.83 1.98 -3.36
C VAL A 401 15.42 0.92 -4.30
N ALA A 402 15.66 1.28 -5.57
CA ALA A 402 16.23 0.36 -6.55
C ALA A 402 17.64 -0.16 -6.14
N VAL A 403 18.51 0.74 -5.68
CA VAL A 403 19.87 0.40 -5.22
C VAL A 403 19.81 -0.47 -3.98
N PHE A 404 19.00 -0.11 -2.98
CA PHE A 404 18.94 -0.85 -1.71
C PHE A 404 18.25 -2.21 -1.86
N ILE A 405 17.31 -2.41 -2.78
CA ILE A 405 16.80 -3.75 -3.12
C ILE A 405 17.94 -4.63 -3.66
N PHE A 406 18.77 -4.10 -4.55
CA PHE A 406 19.92 -4.82 -5.09
C PHE A 406 20.95 -5.13 -3.98
N VAL A 407 21.33 -4.14 -3.19
CA VAL A 407 22.29 -4.28 -2.07
C VAL A 407 21.78 -5.29 -1.05
N TYR A 408 20.50 -5.22 -0.68
CA TYR A 408 19.89 -6.18 0.24
C TYR A 408 20.01 -7.62 -0.28
N ARG A 409 19.55 -7.88 -1.50
CA ARG A 409 19.50 -9.24 -2.06
C ARG A 409 20.89 -9.83 -2.38
N ARG A 410 21.83 -9.01 -2.84
CA ARG A 410 23.14 -9.47 -3.30
C ARG A 410 24.24 -9.39 -2.25
N VAL A 411 24.12 -8.50 -1.30
CA VAL A 411 25.18 -8.24 -0.32
C VAL A 411 24.71 -8.58 1.10
N LEU A 412 23.64 -7.94 1.59
CA LEU A 412 23.24 -8.06 2.99
C LEU A 412 22.69 -9.45 3.33
N ASP A 413 21.76 -9.97 2.54
CA ASP A 413 21.13 -11.27 2.80
C ASP A 413 22.14 -12.43 2.79
N PRO A 414 23.05 -12.57 1.79
CA PRO A 414 24.10 -13.57 1.83
C PRO A 414 25.11 -13.37 2.97
N LEU A 415 25.41 -12.12 3.33
CA LEU A 415 26.35 -11.80 4.42
C LEU A 415 25.77 -12.23 5.76
N VAL A 416 24.52 -11.85 6.04
CA VAL A 416 23.80 -12.22 7.26
C VAL A 416 23.63 -13.74 7.37
N ALA A 417 23.25 -14.40 6.27
CA ALA A 417 23.12 -15.85 6.22
C ALA A 417 24.43 -16.57 6.56
N ARG A 418 25.58 -16.04 6.11
CA ARG A 418 26.92 -16.57 6.46
C ARG A 418 27.29 -16.31 7.91
N THR A 419 27.02 -15.11 8.41
CA THR A 419 27.47 -14.67 9.75
C THR A 419 26.61 -15.27 10.87
N MET A 420 25.29 -15.29 10.68
CA MET A 420 24.35 -15.77 11.72
C MET A 420 24.01 -17.25 11.60
N LYS A 421 24.56 -17.99 10.59
CA LYS A 421 24.19 -19.38 10.28
C LYS A 421 22.67 -19.58 10.17
N SER A 422 21.92 -18.51 9.84
CA SER A 422 20.47 -18.46 9.70
C SER A 422 20.07 -18.30 8.24
N LYS A 423 18.79 -18.44 7.92
CA LYS A 423 18.27 -18.27 6.54
C LYS A 423 18.12 -16.80 6.09
N GLY A 424 18.79 -15.84 6.73
CA GLY A 424 18.66 -14.41 6.48
C GLY A 424 17.96 -13.67 7.63
N LEU A 425 17.65 -12.40 7.42
CA LEU A 425 16.89 -11.57 8.36
C LEU A 425 15.41 -11.97 8.35
N THR A 426 14.81 -12.04 9.55
CA THR A 426 13.36 -12.22 9.64
C THR A 426 12.64 -10.94 9.21
N GLU A 427 11.36 -11.06 8.81
CA GLU A 427 10.55 -9.93 8.38
C GLU A 427 10.47 -8.85 9.49
N LEU A 428 10.31 -9.27 10.76
CA LEU A 428 10.28 -8.36 11.90
C LEU A 428 11.63 -7.66 12.14
N GLN A 429 12.76 -8.33 11.94
CA GLN A 429 14.08 -7.68 12.04
C GLN A 429 14.27 -6.65 10.93
N ARG A 430 13.83 -6.95 9.71
CA ARG A 430 13.86 -6.01 8.59
C ARG A 430 13.03 -4.76 8.89
N MET A 431 11.81 -4.91 9.36
CA MET A 431 10.97 -3.78 9.76
C MET A 431 11.61 -2.93 10.86
N GLY A 432 12.29 -3.56 11.84
CA GLY A 432 13.06 -2.83 12.86
C GLY A 432 14.22 -2.00 12.28
N ILE A 433 14.97 -2.55 11.31
CA ILE A 433 16.03 -1.81 10.59
C ILE A 433 15.39 -0.62 9.83
N GLY A 434 14.24 -0.82 9.19
CA GLY A 434 13.49 0.23 8.51
C GLY A 434 13.15 1.40 9.45
N LEU A 435 12.70 1.13 10.68
CA LEU A 435 12.43 2.16 11.69
C LEU A 435 13.70 2.94 12.08
N VAL A 436 14.84 2.26 12.24
CA VAL A 436 16.12 2.94 12.54
C VAL A 436 16.51 3.89 11.40
N LEU A 437 16.41 3.44 10.15
CA LEU A 437 16.71 4.28 8.98
C LEU A 437 15.74 5.48 8.88
N ALA A 438 14.47 5.31 9.23
CA ALA A 438 13.49 6.38 9.29
C ALA A 438 13.84 7.44 10.34
N ILE A 439 14.33 7.02 11.52
CA ILE A 439 14.85 7.93 12.55
C ILE A 439 16.03 8.73 11.98
N MET A 440 16.99 8.06 11.34
CA MET A 440 18.14 8.72 10.72
C MET A 440 17.71 9.72 9.63
N ALA A 441 16.69 9.40 8.85
CA ALA A 441 16.13 10.29 7.83
C ALA A 441 15.56 11.57 8.47
N MET A 442 14.79 11.45 9.55
CA MET A 442 14.23 12.61 10.27
C MET A 442 15.31 13.46 10.95
N VAL A 443 16.32 12.84 11.51
CA VAL A 443 17.49 13.57 12.07
C VAL A 443 18.23 14.32 10.94
N SER A 444 18.47 13.66 9.80
CA SER A 444 19.08 14.30 8.63
C SER A 444 18.27 15.50 8.16
N ALA A 445 16.95 15.34 8.02
CA ALA A 445 16.05 16.44 7.61
C ALA A 445 16.08 17.61 8.59
N GLY A 446 16.08 17.33 9.90
CA GLY A 446 16.19 18.35 10.95
C GLY A 446 17.53 19.09 10.92
N LEU A 447 18.63 18.41 10.67
CA LEU A 447 19.96 19.03 10.55
C LEU A 447 20.06 19.91 9.29
N VAL A 448 19.57 19.42 8.16
CA VAL A 448 19.54 20.18 6.90
C VAL A 448 18.69 21.45 7.06
N GLU A 449 17.53 21.35 7.69
CA GLU A 449 16.68 22.50 7.96
C GLU A 449 17.32 23.48 8.93
N HIS A 450 17.98 23.01 9.97
CA HIS A 450 18.72 23.88 10.88
C HIS A 450 19.81 24.68 10.14
N TRP A 451 20.55 24.03 9.21
CA TRP A 451 21.54 24.71 8.39
C TRP A 451 20.90 25.69 7.41
N ARG A 452 19.77 25.32 6.78
CA ARG A 452 19.01 26.20 5.89
C ARG A 452 18.60 27.50 6.60
N LEU A 453 18.00 27.37 7.78
CA LEU A 453 17.59 28.52 8.60
C LEU A 453 18.77 29.43 8.96
N LYS A 454 19.93 28.84 9.29
CA LYS A 454 21.14 29.60 9.59
C LYS A 454 21.60 30.44 8.38
N HIS A 455 21.67 29.86 7.19
CA HIS A 455 22.02 30.56 5.96
C HIS A 455 20.98 31.61 5.60
N ALA A 456 19.70 31.35 5.76
CA ALA A 456 18.63 32.31 5.51
C ALA A 456 18.74 33.57 6.41
N ILE A 457 19.24 33.42 7.63
CA ILE A 457 19.49 34.53 8.56
C ILE A 457 20.77 35.30 8.17
N GLU A 458 21.82 34.59 7.74
CA GLU A 458 23.09 35.19 7.34
C GLU A 458 22.97 35.97 6.00
N ASP A 459 22.13 35.48 5.08
CA ASP A 459 21.98 36.08 3.73
C ASP A 459 21.22 37.41 3.76
N CYS A 460 20.29 37.61 4.71
CA CYS A 460 19.44 38.81 4.68
C CYS A 460 18.65 39.05 5.98
N ASN A 461 18.64 40.32 6.45
CA ASN A 461 17.87 40.73 7.63
C ASN A 461 16.34 40.85 7.41
N GLU A 462 15.85 40.92 6.17
CA GLU A 462 14.41 41.11 5.85
C GLU A 462 13.93 40.36 4.59
N CYS A 463 14.70 39.38 4.05
CA CYS A 463 14.35 38.75 2.77
C CYS A 463 13.20 37.73 2.87
N GLU A 464 12.24 37.89 1.99
CA GLU A 464 11.15 36.94 1.72
C GLU A 464 11.54 35.83 0.70
N GLY A 465 12.84 35.73 0.33
CA GLY A 465 13.33 34.80 -0.67
C GLY A 465 13.78 33.44 -0.14
N SER A 466 14.15 32.53 -1.06
CA SER A 466 14.76 31.23 -0.75
C SER A 466 16.18 31.44 -0.17
N SER A 467 16.58 30.53 0.74
CA SER A 467 17.95 30.47 1.30
C SER A 467 18.97 30.15 0.21
N SER A 468 20.21 30.62 0.35
CA SER A 468 21.34 30.28 -0.53
C SER A 468 21.80 28.81 -0.44
N LEU A 469 21.29 28.05 0.51
CA LEU A 469 21.63 26.63 0.66
C LEU A 469 21.04 25.81 -0.49
N SER A 470 21.92 25.10 -1.23
CA SER A 470 21.50 24.27 -2.36
C SER A 470 20.52 23.14 -1.98
N ILE A 471 19.50 22.90 -2.81
CA ILE A 471 18.50 21.85 -2.63
C ILE A 471 19.12 20.44 -2.54
N PHE A 472 20.30 20.19 -3.09
CA PHE A 472 20.97 18.90 -2.99
C PHE A 472 21.34 18.47 -1.57
N TRP A 473 21.33 19.37 -0.60
CA TRP A 473 21.46 18.99 0.80
C TRP A 473 20.31 18.13 1.31
N GLN A 474 19.18 18.08 0.60
CA GLN A 474 18.08 17.17 0.90
C GLN A 474 18.34 15.72 0.46
N VAL A 475 19.32 15.45 -0.43
CA VAL A 475 19.58 14.09 -0.95
C VAL A 475 19.75 13.05 0.16
N PRO A 476 20.50 13.29 1.24
CA PRO A 476 20.66 12.29 2.30
C PRO A 476 19.33 11.87 2.95
N GLN A 477 18.38 12.81 3.19
CA GLN A 477 17.09 12.46 3.79
C GLN A 477 16.22 11.62 2.85
N TYR A 478 16.18 11.94 1.55
CA TYR A 478 15.46 11.13 0.55
C TYR A 478 16.07 9.73 0.39
N VAL A 479 17.41 9.63 0.33
CA VAL A 479 18.09 8.33 0.23
C VAL A 479 17.82 7.46 1.46
N LEU A 480 17.81 8.04 2.66
CA LEU A 480 17.51 7.31 3.89
C LEU A 480 16.04 6.87 3.97
N VAL A 481 15.10 7.70 3.47
CA VAL A 481 13.68 7.31 3.38
C VAL A 481 13.54 6.13 2.43
N GLY A 482 14.10 6.19 1.21
CA GLY A 482 14.03 5.07 0.26
C GLY A 482 14.69 3.79 0.75
N ALA A 483 15.84 3.92 1.43
CA ALA A 483 16.45 2.77 2.11
C ALA A 483 15.51 2.19 3.17
N SER A 484 14.88 3.03 3.99
CA SER A 484 13.95 2.60 5.03
C SER A 484 12.70 1.93 4.45
N GLU A 485 12.22 2.39 3.30
CA GLU A 485 11.07 1.83 2.58
C GLU A 485 11.30 0.37 2.18
N VAL A 486 12.47 0.05 1.64
CA VAL A 486 12.84 -1.33 1.27
C VAL A 486 12.77 -2.27 2.46
N PHE A 487 13.24 -1.83 3.62
CA PHE A 487 13.23 -2.66 4.83
C PHE A 487 11.86 -2.71 5.48
N MET A 488 11.16 -1.60 5.55
CA MET A 488 9.89 -1.49 6.27
C MET A 488 8.70 -1.98 5.43
N TYR A 489 8.42 -1.38 4.27
CA TYR A 489 7.21 -1.73 3.52
C TYR A 489 7.28 -3.12 2.88
N VAL A 490 8.45 -3.53 2.35
CA VAL A 490 8.59 -4.89 1.83
C VAL A 490 8.51 -5.89 2.98
N GLY A 491 9.20 -5.63 4.10
CA GLY A 491 9.13 -6.46 5.31
C GLY A 491 7.71 -6.56 5.87
N GLN A 492 6.99 -5.45 5.93
CA GLN A 492 5.59 -5.36 6.38
C GLN A 492 4.65 -6.17 5.48
N LEU A 493 4.79 -6.03 4.17
CA LEU A 493 3.96 -6.76 3.21
C LEU A 493 4.20 -8.27 3.28
N GLU A 494 5.45 -8.70 3.36
CA GLU A 494 5.83 -10.11 3.53
C GLU A 494 5.31 -10.65 4.87
N PHE A 495 5.49 -9.91 5.97
CA PHE A 495 5.04 -10.31 7.29
C PHE A 495 3.53 -10.48 7.35
N PHE A 496 2.75 -9.45 6.98
CA PHE A 496 1.30 -9.53 7.08
C PHE A 496 0.70 -10.56 6.12
N ASN A 497 1.20 -10.68 4.89
CA ASN A 497 0.73 -11.71 3.96
C ASN A 497 1.15 -13.13 4.38
N GLY A 498 2.36 -13.29 4.93
CA GLY A 498 2.87 -14.57 5.41
C GLY A 498 2.20 -15.08 6.67
N GLN A 499 1.77 -14.17 7.55
CA GLN A 499 1.13 -14.51 8.82
C GLN A 499 -0.41 -14.53 8.74
N THR A 500 -1.01 -14.06 7.66
CA THR A 500 -2.46 -14.09 7.45
C THR A 500 -2.89 -15.41 6.83
N PRO A 501 -3.98 -16.05 7.31
CA PRO A 501 -4.53 -17.28 6.74
C PRO A 501 -4.88 -17.15 5.25
N ASP A 502 -4.81 -18.26 4.50
CA ASP A 502 -5.04 -18.28 3.05
C ASP A 502 -6.40 -17.67 2.63
N GLY A 503 -7.45 -17.87 3.43
CA GLY A 503 -8.77 -17.27 3.19
C GLY A 503 -8.89 -15.78 3.48
N LEU A 504 -7.82 -15.13 4.00
CA LEU A 504 -7.82 -13.74 4.47
C LEU A 504 -6.59 -12.95 3.98
N LYS A 505 -5.88 -13.43 2.95
CA LYS A 505 -4.67 -12.76 2.41
C LYS A 505 -4.93 -11.32 2.00
N SER A 506 -6.10 -11.02 1.43
CA SER A 506 -6.52 -9.65 1.12
C SER A 506 -6.56 -8.76 2.36
N PHE A 507 -6.90 -9.33 3.54
CA PHE A 507 -6.87 -8.59 4.80
C PHE A 507 -5.45 -8.24 5.26
N GLY A 508 -4.47 -9.13 5.05
CA GLY A 508 -3.06 -8.85 5.33
C GLY A 508 -2.54 -7.66 4.52
N SER A 509 -2.81 -7.65 3.21
CA SER A 509 -2.49 -6.50 2.34
C SER A 509 -3.25 -5.23 2.76
N ALA A 510 -4.51 -5.38 3.18
CA ALA A 510 -5.32 -4.27 3.66
C ALA A 510 -4.76 -3.64 4.94
N LEU A 511 -4.18 -4.41 5.85
CA LEU A 511 -3.48 -3.87 7.04
C LEU A 511 -2.30 -2.98 6.63
N CYS A 512 -1.53 -3.36 5.59
CA CYS A 512 -0.45 -2.51 5.08
C CYS A 512 -0.99 -1.17 4.57
N MET A 513 -2.03 -1.20 3.75
CA MET A 513 -2.62 0.02 3.16
C MET A 513 -3.25 0.91 4.22
N THR A 514 -3.93 0.33 5.24
CA THR A 514 -4.50 1.10 6.34
C THR A 514 -3.46 1.73 7.24
N SER A 515 -2.30 1.11 7.47
CA SER A 515 -1.24 1.74 8.24
C SER A 515 -0.72 3.00 7.54
N ILE A 516 -0.57 2.97 6.20
CA ILE A 516 -0.19 4.14 5.40
C ILE A 516 -1.28 5.22 5.49
N SER A 517 -2.54 4.83 5.36
CA SER A 517 -3.67 5.75 5.49
C SER A 517 -3.69 6.45 6.84
N LEU A 518 -3.68 5.67 7.93
CA LEU A 518 -3.71 6.22 9.29
C LEU A 518 -2.46 7.06 9.59
N GLY A 519 -1.28 6.66 9.08
CA GLY A 519 -0.06 7.46 9.19
C GLY A 519 -0.20 8.84 8.58
N ASN A 520 -0.82 8.96 7.41
CA ASN A 520 -1.11 10.26 6.78
C ASN A 520 -2.08 11.11 7.61
N TYR A 521 -3.15 10.52 8.16
CA TYR A 521 -4.06 11.25 9.06
C TYR A 521 -3.40 11.66 10.38
N VAL A 522 -2.56 10.79 10.95
CA VAL A 522 -1.78 11.11 12.15
C VAL A 522 -0.76 12.22 11.85
N SER A 523 -0.11 12.21 10.67
CA SER A 523 0.76 13.30 10.21
C SER A 523 0.01 14.64 10.19
N SER A 524 -1.15 14.67 9.53
CA SER A 524 -1.99 15.86 9.49
C SER A 524 -2.39 16.35 10.90
N LEU A 525 -2.77 15.41 11.78
CA LEU A 525 -3.12 15.74 13.16
C LEU A 525 -1.93 16.31 13.93
N LEU A 526 -0.74 15.73 13.77
CA LEU A 526 0.50 16.21 14.44
C LEU A 526 0.84 17.63 13.99
N VAL A 527 0.81 17.91 12.67
CA VAL A 527 1.03 19.28 12.15
C VAL A 527 0.02 20.25 12.75
N ALA A 528 -1.27 19.92 12.77
CA ALA A 528 -2.30 20.79 13.36
C ALA A 528 -2.10 21.04 14.86
N ILE A 529 -1.73 20.00 15.64
CA ILE A 529 -1.44 20.13 17.07
C ILE A 529 -0.21 21.03 17.29
N VAL A 530 0.88 20.78 16.55
CA VAL A 530 2.13 21.53 16.67
C VAL A 530 1.89 22.99 16.32
N MET A 531 1.17 23.30 15.25
CA MET A 531 0.82 24.68 14.88
C MET A 531 -0.03 25.34 15.97
N LYS A 532 -1.05 24.67 16.47
CA LYS A 532 -1.91 25.20 17.55
C LYS A 532 -1.15 25.52 18.85
N ILE A 533 -0.09 24.75 19.15
CA ILE A 533 0.71 24.95 20.37
C ILE A 533 1.77 26.02 20.14
N SER A 534 2.42 26.05 18.96
CA SER A 534 3.58 26.90 18.67
C SER A 534 3.20 28.29 18.13
N ALA A 535 2.04 28.44 17.49
CA ALA A 535 1.53 29.73 17.00
C ALA A 535 0.71 30.41 18.12
N ARG A 536 1.40 30.99 19.11
CA ARG A 536 0.81 31.76 20.22
C ARG A 536 1.51 33.11 20.34
N ASP A 537 0.79 34.10 20.82
CA ASP A 537 1.34 35.42 21.20
C ASP A 537 2.14 36.09 20.07
N GLU A 538 1.56 36.18 18.84
CA GLU A 538 2.16 36.73 17.61
C GLU A 538 3.33 35.91 17.03
N MET A 539 3.65 34.76 17.60
CA MET A 539 4.65 33.85 17.03
C MET A 539 4.09 33.12 15.80
N PRO A 540 4.82 33.07 14.67
CA PRO A 540 4.31 32.49 13.42
C PRO A 540 4.13 30.96 13.45
N GLY A 541 4.51 30.30 14.55
CA GLY A 541 4.48 28.84 14.68
C GLY A 541 5.73 28.16 14.10
N TRP A 542 5.75 26.82 14.13
CA TRP A 542 6.90 26.06 13.61
C TRP A 542 6.87 25.88 12.09
N ILE A 543 5.69 25.91 11.47
CA ILE A 543 5.49 25.67 10.03
C ILE A 543 4.64 26.82 9.45
N PRO A 544 5.15 28.06 9.43
CA PRO A 544 4.41 29.20 8.87
C PRO A 544 4.47 29.19 7.33
N GLY A 545 3.69 30.07 6.68
CA GLY A 545 3.73 30.28 5.24
C GLY A 545 5.10 30.74 4.73
N ASN A 546 5.86 31.51 5.52
CA ASN A 546 7.28 31.77 5.25
C ASN A 546 8.14 30.91 6.21
N LEU A 547 8.72 29.83 5.69
CA LEU A 547 9.53 28.89 6.47
C LEU A 547 10.80 29.52 7.08
N ASN A 548 11.28 30.67 6.58
CA ASN A 548 12.42 31.37 7.17
C ASN A 548 12.11 31.97 8.55
N LYS A 549 10.83 32.18 8.84
CA LYS A 549 10.36 32.67 10.15
C LYS A 549 9.90 31.53 11.08
N GLY A 550 9.97 30.28 10.62
CA GLY A 550 9.54 29.09 11.34
C GLY A 550 10.66 28.29 11.98
N HIS A 551 10.28 27.11 12.50
CA HIS A 551 11.19 26.14 13.11
C HIS A 551 10.84 24.71 12.68
N LEU A 552 10.82 24.46 11.35
CA LEU A 552 10.53 23.15 10.80
C LEU A 552 11.55 22.09 11.25
N ASP A 553 12.79 22.50 11.59
CA ASP A 553 13.81 21.66 12.19
C ASP A 553 13.32 20.97 13.48
N ARG A 554 12.61 21.71 14.35
CA ARG A 554 12.03 21.17 15.59
C ARG A 554 10.96 20.11 15.34
N PHE A 555 10.17 20.30 14.27
CA PHE A 555 9.15 19.32 13.88
C PHE A 555 9.79 18.00 13.42
N TYR A 556 10.86 18.05 12.62
CA TYR A 556 11.58 16.85 12.21
C TYR A 556 12.25 16.13 13.40
N PHE A 557 12.85 16.87 14.34
CA PHE A 557 13.38 16.28 15.56
C PHE A 557 12.30 15.68 16.47
N LEU A 558 11.11 16.30 16.52
CA LEU A 558 9.95 15.72 17.22
C LEU A 558 9.53 14.38 16.58
N LEU A 559 9.47 14.29 15.25
CA LEU A 559 9.18 13.04 14.55
C LEU A 559 10.27 11.98 14.82
N ALA A 560 11.54 12.35 14.82
CA ALA A 560 12.64 11.45 15.16
C ALA A 560 12.49 10.90 16.60
N ALA A 561 12.11 11.74 17.57
CA ALA A 561 11.89 11.33 18.95
C ALA A 561 10.68 10.39 19.08
N LEU A 562 9.56 10.70 18.43
CA LEU A 562 8.37 9.85 18.43
C LEU A 562 8.64 8.49 17.78
N THR A 563 9.36 8.47 16.64
CA THR A 563 9.73 7.21 15.96
C THR A 563 10.73 6.39 16.78
N THR A 564 11.59 7.05 17.56
CA THR A 564 12.49 6.35 18.52
C THR A 564 11.70 5.69 19.65
N ALA A 565 10.71 6.38 20.20
CA ALA A 565 9.81 5.79 21.21
C ALA A 565 9.02 4.60 20.63
N ASP A 566 8.52 4.73 19.40
CA ASP A 566 7.83 3.65 18.69
C ASP A 566 8.75 2.44 18.44
N LEU A 567 10.01 2.65 18.07
CA LEU A 567 10.99 1.58 17.90
C LEU A 567 11.15 0.74 19.17
N VAL A 568 11.18 1.38 20.36
CA VAL A 568 11.26 0.66 21.64
C VAL A 568 10.01 -0.20 21.85
N ILE A 569 8.82 0.35 21.60
CA ILE A 569 7.55 -0.38 21.67
C ILE A 569 7.54 -1.52 20.65
N TYR A 570 7.96 -1.25 19.42
CA TYR A 570 8.02 -2.22 18.34
C TYR A 570 8.90 -3.42 18.71
N VAL A 571 10.11 -3.19 19.24
CA VAL A 571 11.01 -4.27 19.68
C VAL A 571 10.38 -5.13 20.78
N ALA A 572 9.65 -4.52 21.72
CA ALA A 572 8.93 -5.25 22.75
C ALA A 572 7.82 -6.13 22.13
N MET A 573 7.03 -5.58 21.19
CA MET A 573 5.94 -6.31 20.52
C MET A 573 6.49 -7.41 19.59
N ALA A 574 7.59 -7.16 18.87
CA ALA A 574 8.23 -8.14 18.01
C ALA A 574 8.77 -9.33 18.81
N LYS A 575 9.32 -9.11 20.02
CA LYS A 575 9.72 -10.18 20.93
C LYS A 575 8.53 -10.97 21.51
N TRP A 576 7.41 -10.31 21.72
CA TRP A 576 6.18 -10.96 22.20
C TRP A 576 5.49 -11.79 21.12
N TYR A 577 5.63 -11.43 19.83
CA TYR A 577 4.93 -12.08 18.72
C TYR A 577 5.41 -13.52 18.50
N LYS A 578 4.44 -14.45 18.33
CA LYS A 578 4.72 -15.86 17.99
C LYS A 578 4.16 -16.17 16.59
N TYR A 579 5.04 -16.63 15.70
CA TYR A 579 4.68 -17.00 14.33
C TYR A 579 3.61 -18.09 14.29
N VAL A 580 2.72 -18.00 13.30
CA VAL A 580 1.63 -18.96 13.10
C VAL A 580 2.18 -20.26 12.52
N LYS A 581 1.76 -21.42 13.09
CA LYS A 581 2.11 -22.76 12.59
C LYS A 581 0.93 -23.36 11.83
N PHE A 582 1.14 -23.75 10.58
CA PHE A 582 0.15 -24.41 9.73
C PHE A 582 0.32 -25.93 9.78
N GLN A 583 -0.79 -26.69 9.73
CA GLN A 583 -0.76 -28.14 9.64
C GLN A 583 -0.48 -28.56 8.18
N GLY A 584 0.64 -29.14 7.89
CA GLY A 584 1.03 -29.59 6.54
C GLY A 584 2.52 -29.48 6.21
N ASN A 585 3.29 -28.69 6.96
CA ASN A 585 4.74 -28.57 6.75
C ASN A 585 5.58 -29.51 7.64
N ASN A 586 4.97 -30.48 8.32
CA ASN A 586 5.56 -31.16 9.47
C ASN A 586 6.38 -32.42 9.17
N GLN A 587 6.73 -32.78 7.93
CA GLN A 587 7.71 -33.86 7.76
C GLN A 587 9.13 -33.38 7.46
N ASN A 588 9.32 -32.08 7.12
CA ASN A 588 10.67 -31.54 6.85
C ASN A 588 11.11 -30.39 7.79
N GLU A 589 10.30 -29.98 8.78
CA GLU A 589 10.60 -28.84 9.66
C GLU A 589 10.67 -29.15 11.16
N ILE A 590 10.56 -30.41 11.59
CA ILE A 590 10.72 -30.82 13.00
C ILE A 590 12.16 -30.57 13.51
N ASN A 591 13.10 -30.24 12.61
CA ASN A 591 14.48 -29.87 12.97
C ASN A 591 14.78 -28.37 12.97
N LYS A 592 13.76 -27.49 12.93
CA LYS A 592 13.96 -26.06 13.11
C LYS A 592 13.41 -25.62 14.46
N GLN A 593 14.23 -25.82 15.47
CA GLN A 593 14.09 -25.22 16.80
C GLN A 593 13.93 -23.71 16.70
N ASP A 594 13.08 -23.18 17.58
CA ASP A 594 12.93 -21.74 17.82
C ASP A 594 14.33 -21.10 17.96
N PRO A 595 14.69 -20.09 17.17
CA PRO A 595 15.87 -19.33 17.48
C PRO A 595 15.54 -18.47 18.72
N GLU A 596 16.11 -18.85 19.86
CA GLU A 596 16.24 -17.92 20.99
C GLU A 596 16.83 -16.61 20.47
N PHE A 597 16.17 -15.51 20.77
CA PHE A 597 16.66 -14.17 20.52
C PHE A 597 17.95 -13.95 21.33
N GLY A 598 19.09 -14.25 20.73
CA GLY A 598 20.37 -13.70 21.16
C GLY A 598 20.49 -12.28 20.61
N LEU A 599 20.71 -11.33 21.51
CA LEU A 599 21.04 -9.94 21.24
C LEU A 599 22.34 -9.83 20.43
#